data_a5e4fc0832f0395929cefbf82d90f9ad
#
_entry.id   a5e4fc0832f0395929cefbf82d90f9ad
#
_cell.length_a   1.000
_cell.length_b   1.000
_cell.length_c   1.000
_cell.angle_alpha   90.00
_cell.angle_beta   90.00
_cell.angle_gamma   90.00
#
_symmetry.space_group_name_H-M   'P 1'
#
loop_
_entity.id
_entity.type
_entity.pdbx_description
1 polymer ?
#
loop_
_entity_poly.entity_id
_entity_poly.type
_entity_poly.pdbx_seq_one_letter_code
_entity_poly.pdbx_strand_id
1 'polypeptide(L)'
;VTIKETGEPDTVYTYGEYMRRFVREVKAKGARPILFSLTPRNAWDDKDSTRITRVNKTFGLWARQVAEAENVPFVDLNEITASKFERFGKEKVKTMFYIDRIHTSAFGARVNAESAAEGLRGVKGLELAQYLLPVEIDTKTGSSRKPGRPVVFTIGDSTVKNEDKDDDSMWGWGSVLHELFDTTKVSVENHAMAGRSARTFLDEGRWDKVYNALQPGDYVIMQFGHNDGGDINTG
;
A
#
# COMPACT_ATOMS: atom_id res chain seq x y z
N VAL A 1 -19.23 -16.56 -11.41
CA VAL A 1 -18.20 -17.31 -12.16
C VAL A 1 -18.16 -18.73 -11.68
N THR A 2 -17.55 -19.61 -12.46
CA THR A 2 -17.34 -21.01 -12.06
C THR A 2 -15.88 -21.19 -11.71
N ILE A 3 -15.60 -21.73 -10.52
CA ILE A 3 -14.24 -22.04 -10.10
C ILE A 3 -13.70 -23.14 -11.00
N LYS A 4 -12.55 -22.89 -11.61
CA LYS A 4 -11.98 -23.77 -12.65
C LYS A 4 -11.58 -25.15 -12.09
N GLU A 5 -11.12 -25.19 -10.86
CA GLU A 5 -10.62 -26.39 -10.16
C GLU A 5 -11.72 -27.26 -9.60
N THR A 6 -12.84 -26.69 -9.18
CA THR A 6 -13.95 -27.41 -8.51
C THR A 6 -15.21 -27.51 -9.37
N GLY A 7 -15.37 -26.67 -10.38
CA GLY A 7 -16.60 -26.56 -11.18
C GLY A 7 -17.77 -25.89 -10.43
N GLU A 8 -17.55 -25.41 -9.20
CA GLU A 8 -18.61 -24.81 -8.40
C GLU A 8 -18.82 -23.33 -8.72
N PRO A 9 -20.03 -22.82 -8.56
CA PRO A 9 -20.29 -21.38 -8.73
C PRO A 9 -19.67 -20.56 -7.60
N ASP A 10 -18.94 -19.50 -7.98
CA ASP A 10 -18.40 -18.50 -7.04
C ASP A 10 -18.90 -17.10 -7.37
N THR A 11 -19.04 -16.28 -6.34
CA THR A 11 -19.43 -14.89 -6.48
C THR A 11 -18.21 -13.98 -6.41
N VAL A 12 -17.81 -13.48 -7.58
CA VAL A 12 -16.73 -12.48 -7.65
C VAL A 12 -17.34 -11.09 -7.55
N TYR A 13 -16.89 -10.35 -6.54
CA TYR A 13 -17.30 -8.97 -6.32
C TYR A 13 -16.40 -7.98 -7.06
N THR A 14 -16.81 -6.73 -7.11
CA THR A 14 -15.98 -5.65 -7.64
C THR A 14 -14.83 -5.34 -6.68
N TYR A 15 -13.73 -4.76 -7.20
CA TYR A 15 -12.63 -4.21 -6.40
C TYR A 15 -13.13 -3.35 -5.24
N GLY A 16 -14.07 -2.43 -5.53
CA GLY A 16 -14.64 -1.56 -4.51
C GLY A 16 -15.36 -2.30 -3.38
N GLU A 17 -15.98 -3.44 -3.66
CA GLU A 17 -16.64 -4.23 -2.61
C GLU A 17 -15.62 -4.98 -1.74
N TYR A 18 -14.56 -5.54 -2.32
CA TYR A 18 -13.47 -6.11 -1.51
C TYR A 18 -12.81 -5.05 -0.60
N MET A 19 -12.55 -3.86 -1.14
CA MET A 19 -12.00 -2.76 -0.34
C MET A 19 -12.95 -2.32 0.79
N ARG A 20 -14.28 -2.25 0.53
CA ARG A 20 -15.27 -1.96 1.60
C ARG A 20 -15.28 -3.04 2.67
N ARG A 21 -15.16 -4.29 2.29
CA ARG A 21 -15.10 -5.40 3.25
C ARG A 21 -13.92 -5.20 4.21
N PHE A 22 -12.70 -4.98 3.70
CA PHE A 22 -11.55 -4.68 4.55
C PHE A 22 -11.84 -3.49 5.49
N VAL A 23 -12.33 -2.39 4.96
CA VAL A 23 -12.61 -1.18 5.76
C VAL A 23 -13.58 -1.46 6.90
N ARG A 24 -14.69 -2.15 6.62
CA ARG A 24 -15.73 -2.46 7.61
C ARG A 24 -15.23 -3.43 8.67
N GLU A 25 -14.47 -4.43 8.27
CA GLU A 25 -13.91 -5.42 9.20
C GLU A 25 -12.85 -4.80 10.11
N VAL A 26 -11.98 -3.88 9.57
CA VAL A 26 -11.04 -3.10 10.39
C VAL A 26 -11.78 -2.24 11.42
N LYS A 27 -12.83 -1.51 10.99
CA LYS A 27 -13.66 -0.70 11.90
C LYS A 27 -14.33 -1.55 12.98
N ALA A 28 -14.83 -2.74 12.62
CA ALA A 28 -15.47 -3.66 13.58
C ALA A 28 -14.52 -4.11 14.70
N LYS A 29 -13.21 -4.10 14.45
CA LYS A 29 -12.17 -4.37 15.46
C LYS A 29 -11.77 -3.14 16.29
N GLY A 30 -12.37 -1.96 16.03
CA GLY A 30 -11.96 -0.70 16.66
C GLY A 30 -10.62 -0.17 16.14
N ALA A 31 -10.11 -0.74 15.05
CA ALA A 31 -8.93 -0.27 14.36
C ALA A 31 -9.28 0.78 13.27
N ARG A 32 -8.29 1.45 12.72
CA ARG A 32 -8.45 2.59 11.80
C ARG A 32 -7.95 2.23 10.41
N PRO A 33 -8.83 2.07 9.41
CA PRO A 33 -8.43 1.82 8.03
C PRO A 33 -7.98 3.12 7.35
N ILE A 34 -6.97 3.02 6.49
CA ILE A 34 -6.46 4.11 5.65
C ILE A 34 -6.25 3.55 4.25
N LEU A 35 -6.86 4.15 3.24
CA LEU A 35 -6.74 3.70 1.86
C LEU A 35 -5.71 4.55 1.12
N PHE A 36 -4.92 3.89 0.30
CA PHE A 36 -3.93 4.51 -0.55
C PHE A 36 -4.28 4.29 -2.03
N SER A 37 -3.98 5.28 -2.88
CA SER A 37 -3.89 5.05 -4.31
C SER A 37 -2.62 4.25 -4.65
N LEU A 38 -2.54 3.75 -5.88
CA LEU A 38 -1.40 2.98 -6.38
C LEU A 38 -0.11 3.83 -6.43
N THR A 39 1.04 3.20 -6.29
CA THR A 39 2.32 3.82 -6.68
C THR A 39 2.33 4.14 -8.18
N PRO A 40 2.98 5.22 -8.63
CA PRO A 40 3.13 5.49 -10.05
C PRO A 40 4.09 4.50 -10.71
N ARG A 41 3.89 4.28 -12.00
CA ARG A 41 4.81 3.53 -12.85
C ARG A 41 5.90 4.47 -13.38
N ASN A 42 7.04 3.92 -13.78
CA ASN A 42 8.03 4.65 -14.60
C ASN A 42 7.49 4.77 -16.04
N ALA A 43 6.49 5.59 -16.20
CA ALA A 43 5.83 5.85 -17.48
C ALA A 43 5.63 7.36 -17.64
N TRP A 44 6.28 7.93 -18.63
CA TRP A 44 6.26 9.35 -18.92
C TRP A 44 5.20 9.65 -19.98
N ASP A 45 4.61 10.82 -19.91
CA ASP A 45 3.57 11.23 -20.85
C ASP A 45 4.19 11.47 -22.24
N ASP A 46 3.52 10.96 -23.28
CA ASP A 46 4.03 11.06 -24.67
C ASP A 46 3.95 12.50 -25.20
N LYS A 47 3.09 13.35 -24.63
CA LYS A 47 2.92 14.76 -25.05
C LYS A 47 3.78 15.71 -24.23
N ASP A 48 4.12 15.31 -22.99
CA ASP A 48 4.97 16.08 -22.08
C ASP A 48 5.91 15.12 -21.33
N SER A 49 7.09 14.94 -21.88
CA SER A 49 8.11 14.05 -21.32
C SER A 49 8.67 14.46 -19.96
N THR A 50 8.22 15.59 -19.40
CA THR A 50 8.53 16.02 -18.02
C THR A 50 7.49 15.53 -17.00
N ARG A 51 6.38 14.94 -17.48
CA ARG A 51 5.26 14.47 -16.65
C ARG A 51 5.21 12.95 -16.58
N ILE A 52 4.98 12.43 -15.37
CA ILE A 52 4.64 11.02 -15.15
C ILE A 52 3.16 10.79 -15.44
N THR A 53 2.87 9.71 -16.17
CA THR A 53 1.48 9.28 -16.39
C THR A 53 0.84 8.83 -15.09
N ARG A 54 -0.25 9.49 -14.67
CA ARG A 54 -1.01 9.13 -13.47
C ARG A 54 -1.84 7.88 -13.68
N VAL A 55 -1.78 6.95 -12.74
CA VAL A 55 -2.56 5.68 -12.76
C VAL A 55 -3.76 5.72 -11.79
N ASN A 56 -4.31 6.92 -11.58
CA ASN A 56 -5.37 7.18 -10.61
C ASN A 56 -6.78 7.32 -11.21
N LYS A 57 -6.99 6.88 -12.47
CA LYS A 57 -8.30 6.97 -13.16
C LYS A 57 -9.19 5.73 -12.99
N THR A 58 -8.65 4.65 -12.42
CA THR A 58 -9.35 3.38 -12.21
C THR A 58 -9.23 2.97 -10.73
N PHE A 59 -8.36 2.05 -10.38
CA PHE A 59 -8.24 1.54 -9.00
C PHE A 59 -7.94 2.64 -7.96
N GLY A 60 -7.09 3.61 -8.29
CA GLY A 60 -6.85 4.76 -7.42
C GLY A 60 -8.10 5.63 -7.20
N LEU A 61 -8.90 5.86 -8.27
CA LEU A 61 -10.18 6.55 -8.16
C LEU A 61 -11.17 5.73 -7.33
N TRP A 62 -11.28 4.43 -7.59
CA TRP A 62 -12.22 3.56 -6.86
C TRP A 62 -11.83 3.43 -5.38
N ALA A 63 -10.53 3.36 -5.05
CA ALA A 63 -10.07 3.40 -3.66
C ALA A 63 -10.50 4.71 -2.98
N ARG A 64 -10.34 5.86 -3.66
CA ARG A 64 -10.82 7.16 -3.17
C ARG A 64 -12.33 7.16 -2.93
N GLN A 65 -13.11 6.68 -3.89
CA GLN A 65 -14.58 6.60 -3.76
C GLN A 65 -15.00 5.71 -2.58
N VAL A 66 -14.30 4.60 -2.36
CA VAL A 66 -14.56 3.76 -1.17
C VAL A 66 -14.21 4.50 0.11
N ALA A 67 -13.08 5.20 0.16
CA ALA A 67 -12.68 5.98 1.34
C ALA A 67 -13.71 7.07 1.67
N GLU A 68 -14.19 7.79 0.67
CA GLU A 68 -15.23 8.82 0.81
C GLU A 68 -16.55 8.21 1.30
N ALA A 69 -17.02 7.13 0.67
CA ALA A 69 -18.27 6.45 1.02
C ALA A 69 -18.25 5.84 2.43
N GLU A 70 -17.12 5.30 2.83
CA GLU A 70 -16.94 4.70 4.16
C GLU A 70 -16.44 5.70 5.21
N ASN A 71 -16.24 6.97 4.86
CA ASN A 71 -15.73 8.03 5.72
C ASN A 71 -14.43 7.62 6.44
N VAL A 72 -13.42 7.27 5.65
CA VAL A 72 -12.08 6.90 6.12
C VAL A 72 -11.00 7.70 5.39
N PRO A 73 -9.81 7.88 5.99
CA PRO A 73 -8.70 8.58 5.35
C PRO A 73 -8.31 7.96 4.00
N PHE A 74 -7.96 8.85 3.06
CA PHE A 74 -7.39 8.51 1.77
C PHE A 74 -6.09 9.28 1.55
N VAL A 75 -5.06 8.59 1.05
CA VAL A 75 -3.79 9.18 0.65
C VAL A 75 -3.59 8.95 -0.85
N ASP A 76 -3.46 10.03 -1.62
CA ASP A 76 -3.12 9.95 -3.05
C ASP A 76 -1.60 9.74 -3.23
N LEU A 77 -1.15 8.53 -2.93
CA LEU A 77 0.25 8.14 -3.05
C LEU A 77 0.76 8.30 -4.49
N ASN A 78 -0.12 8.06 -5.49
CA ASN A 78 0.22 8.24 -6.89
C ASN A 78 0.65 9.67 -7.21
N GLU A 79 -0.14 10.66 -6.77
CA GLU A 79 0.14 12.06 -7.05
C GLU A 79 1.41 12.53 -6.32
N ILE A 80 1.54 12.18 -5.04
CA ILE A 80 2.70 12.59 -4.23
C ILE A 80 4.00 12.05 -4.82
N THR A 81 4.05 10.75 -5.11
CA THR A 81 5.25 10.10 -5.64
C THR A 81 5.54 10.54 -7.07
N ALA A 82 4.52 10.64 -7.94
CA ALA A 82 4.72 11.08 -9.31
C ALA A 82 5.27 12.51 -9.37
N SER A 83 4.82 13.40 -8.50
CA SER A 83 5.37 14.76 -8.39
C SER A 83 6.83 14.77 -7.95
N LYS A 84 7.26 13.81 -7.11
CA LYS A 84 8.68 13.65 -6.77
C LYS A 84 9.48 13.12 -7.97
N PHE A 85 8.96 12.13 -8.69
CA PHE A 85 9.60 11.59 -9.88
C PHE A 85 9.82 12.66 -10.98
N GLU A 86 8.86 13.53 -11.19
CA GLU A 86 8.99 14.66 -12.12
C GLU A 86 10.13 15.60 -11.73
N ARG A 87 10.30 15.90 -10.43
CA ARG A 87 11.42 16.70 -9.92
C ARG A 87 12.77 16.01 -10.03
N PHE A 88 12.83 14.69 -9.87
CA PHE A 88 14.06 13.92 -10.05
C PHE A 88 14.48 13.80 -11.53
N GLY A 89 13.52 13.83 -12.44
CA GLY A 89 13.76 13.66 -13.87
C GLY A 89 13.96 12.20 -14.29
N LYS A 90 13.79 11.96 -15.58
CA LYS A 90 13.66 10.63 -16.19
C LYS A 90 14.85 9.70 -15.92
N GLU A 91 16.07 10.21 -16.04
CA GLU A 91 17.28 9.41 -15.86
C GLU A 91 17.44 8.94 -14.41
N LYS A 92 17.18 9.82 -13.43
CA LYS A 92 17.23 9.46 -12.02
C LYS A 92 16.13 8.46 -11.66
N VAL A 93 14.91 8.67 -12.15
CA VAL A 93 13.77 7.78 -11.88
C VAL A 93 14.01 6.38 -12.45
N LYS A 94 14.70 6.25 -13.58
CA LYS A 94 15.07 4.94 -14.14
C LYS A 94 15.83 4.07 -13.13
N THR A 95 16.68 4.65 -12.31
CA THR A 95 17.46 3.91 -11.28
C THR A 95 16.62 3.50 -10.06
N MET A 96 15.40 4.01 -9.95
CA MET A 96 14.45 3.68 -8.87
C MET A 96 13.63 2.43 -9.17
N PHE A 97 13.77 1.86 -10.37
CA PHE A 97 13.05 0.65 -10.78
C PHE A 97 14.02 -0.50 -11.04
N TYR A 98 13.56 -1.72 -10.75
CA TYR A 98 14.41 -2.92 -10.81
C TYR A 98 14.39 -3.57 -12.19
N ILE A 99 13.35 -4.32 -12.51
CA ILE A 99 13.27 -5.13 -13.74
C ILE A 99 12.26 -4.60 -14.76
N ASP A 100 11.34 -3.74 -14.36
CA ASP A 100 10.25 -3.24 -15.18
C ASP A 100 9.84 -1.82 -14.79
N ARG A 101 8.65 -1.39 -15.20
CA ARG A 101 8.13 -0.05 -14.91
C ARG A 101 7.31 0.04 -13.63
N ILE A 102 7.15 -1.05 -12.88
CA ILE A 102 6.24 -1.16 -11.72
C ILE A 102 7.03 -1.44 -10.44
N HIS A 103 7.93 -2.40 -10.51
CA HIS A 103 8.66 -2.88 -9.35
C HIS A 103 9.91 -2.04 -9.07
N THR A 104 9.98 -1.54 -7.86
CA THR A 104 11.04 -0.60 -7.46
C THR A 104 12.27 -1.33 -6.91
N SER A 105 13.45 -0.68 -7.06
CA SER A 105 14.66 -0.97 -6.30
C SER A 105 14.50 -0.51 -4.85
N ALA A 106 15.45 -0.80 -3.97
CA ALA A 106 15.47 -0.32 -2.58
C ALA A 106 15.35 1.22 -2.53
N PHE A 107 16.05 1.94 -3.42
CA PHE A 107 15.95 3.40 -3.50
C PHE A 107 14.55 3.88 -3.90
N GLY A 108 13.93 3.26 -4.91
CA GLY A 108 12.55 3.59 -5.31
C GLY A 108 11.53 3.26 -4.22
N ALA A 109 11.69 2.14 -3.51
CA ALA A 109 10.85 1.79 -2.38
C ALA A 109 10.94 2.84 -1.25
N ARG A 110 12.13 3.37 -0.97
CA ARG A 110 12.33 4.45 0.00
C ARG A 110 11.61 5.72 -0.41
N VAL A 111 11.69 6.14 -1.68
CA VAL A 111 10.97 7.31 -2.20
C VAL A 111 9.44 7.12 -2.07
N ASN A 112 8.94 5.92 -2.34
CA ASN A 112 7.52 5.60 -2.15
C ASN A 112 7.12 5.64 -0.66
N ALA A 113 7.94 5.11 0.25
CA ALA A 113 7.69 5.13 1.69
C ALA A 113 7.68 6.57 2.25
N GLU A 114 8.64 7.40 1.84
CA GLU A 114 8.67 8.82 2.19
C GLU A 114 7.43 9.57 1.67
N SER A 115 6.94 9.21 0.48
CA SER A 115 5.69 9.76 -0.07
C SER A 115 4.47 9.29 0.74
N ALA A 116 4.47 8.04 1.20
CA ALA A 116 3.43 7.52 2.08
C ALA A 116 3.41 8.27 3.42
N ALA A 117 4.56 8.46 4.05
CA ALA A 117 4.67 9.23 5.30
C ALA A 117 4.25 10.70 5.12
N GLU A 118 4.64 11.34 4.01
CA GLU A 118 4.20 12.70 3.66
C GLU A 118 2.68 12.78 3.53
N GLY A 119 2.08 11.82 2.81
CA GLY A 119 0.64 11.73 2.66
C GLY A 119 -0.09 11.53 3.98
N LEU A 120 0.42 10.68 4.85
CA LEU A 120 -0.14 10.47 6.20
C LEU A 120 -0.09 11.75 7.05
N ARG A 121 0.99 12.53 6.98
CA ARG A 121 1.08 13.84 7.66
C ARG A 121 0.06 14.85 7.12
N GLY A 122 -0.28 14.76 5.83
CA GLY A 122 -1.25 15.65 5.18
C GLY A 122 -2.70 15.39 5.55
N VAL A 123 -3.03 14.24 6.15
CA VAL A 123 -4.41 13.90 6.53
C VAL A 123 -4.78 14.59 7.85
N LYS A 124 -5.74 15.52 7.79
CA LYS A 124 -6.20 16.25 8.97
C LYS A 124 -6.79 15.31 10.03
N GLY A 125 -6.37 15.47 11.27
CA GLY A 125 -6.89 14.71 12.40
C GLY A 125 -6.46 13.23 12.44
N LEU A 126 -5.54 12.80 11.58
CA LEU A 126 -5.00 11.46 11.63
C LEU A 126 -3.97 11.34 12.76
N GLU A 127 -4.37 10.71 13.86
CA GLU A 127 -3.50 10.51 15.03
C GLU A 127 -2.24 9.69 14.72
N LEU A 128 -2.27 8.86 13.66
CA LEU A 128 -1.11 8.09 13.21
C LEU A 128 0.10 8.99 12.91
N ALA A 129 -0.13 10.21 12.43
CA ALA A 129 0.93 11.14 12.06
C ALA A 129 1.86 11.51 13.24
N GLN A 130 1.39 11.42 14.49
CA GLN A 130 2.21 11.69 15.69
C GLN A 130 3.35 10.68 15.90
N TYR A 131 3.26 9.51 15.29
CA TYR A 131 4.27 8.46 15.38
C TYR A 131 5.31 8.54 14.28
N LEU A 132 5.11 9.40 13.27
CA LEU A 132 6.10 9.60 12.21
C LEU A 132 7.29 10.40 12.74
N LEU A 133 8.49 9.93 12.44
CA LEU A 133 9.72 10.64 12.77
C LEU A 133 9.78 12.00 12.04
N PRO A 134 10.43 13.02 12.63
CA PRO A 134 10.85 14.21 11.87
C PRO A 134 11.69 13.79 10.66
N VAL A 135 11.76 14.63 9.63
CA VAL A 135 12.37 14.30 8.32
C VAL A 135 13.88 13.99 8.36
N GLU A 136 14.54 14.09 9.52
CA GLU A 136 15.94 13.67 9.70
C GLU A 136 15.99 12.30 10.41
N ILE A 137 16.57 11.32 9.74
CA ILE A 137 16.44 9.89 10.03
C ILE A 137 17.78 9.32 10.53
N ASP A 138 17.69 8.53 11.57
CA ASP A 138 18.61 7.40 11.81
C ASP A 138 17.79 6.10 11.96
N THR A 139 18.20 5.06 11.23
CA THR A 139 17.40 3.87 10.95
C THR A 139 17.67 2.74 11.93
N LYS A 140 16.64 2.10 12.51
CA LYS A 140 16.74 0.73 13.04
C LYS A 140 15.41 -0.05 13.02
N THR A 141 15.46 -1.18 12.31
CA THR A 141 14.71 -2.46 12.37
C THR A 141 13.24 -2.50 12.78
N GLY A 142 12.44 -3.15 11.88
CA GLY A 142 11.05 -3.50 12.05
C GLY A 142 10.75 -4.24 13.36
N SER A 143 9.55 -4.05 13.89
CA SER A 143 9.20 -4.57 15.20
C SER A 143 7.89 -5.32 15.17
N SER A 144 7.89 -6.53 15.74
CA SER A 144 6.68 -7.23 16.17
C SER A 144 5.93 -6.45 17.26
N ARG A 145 4.61 -6.70 17.37
CA ARG A 145 3.74 -6.08 18.39
C ARG A 145 4.37 -6.08 19.78
N LYS A 146 4.38 -4.92 20.42
CA LYS A 146 4.80 -4.75 21.82
C LYS A 146 3.59 -4.41 22.68
N PRO A 147 3.50 -4.89 23.93
CA PRO A 147 2.39 -4.60 24.83
C PRO A 147 2.12 -3.09 24.98
N GLY A 148 0.84 -2.70 24.90
CA GLY A 148 0.40 -1.33 25.12
C GLY A 148 0.70 -0.35 23.95
N ARG A 149 1.13 -0.85 22.79
CA ARG A 149 1.41 -0.02 21.61
C ARG A 149 0.49 -0.39 20.44
N PRO A 150 0.00 0.59 19.67
CA PRO A 150 -0.71 0.30 18.45
C PRO A 150 0.23 -0.33 17.42
N VAL A 151 -0.36 -1.06 16.47
CA VAL A 151 0.35 -1.60 15.32
C VAL A 151 -0.17 -0.93 14.06
N VAL A 152 0.74 -0.60 13.16
CA VAL A 152 0.46 -0.21 11.77
C VAL A 152 0.66 -1.46 10.91
N PHE A 153 -0.42 -2.05 10.46
CA PHE A 153 -0.39 -3.11 9.47
C PHE A 153 -0.39 -2.50 8.08
N THR A 154 0.44 -3.01 7.17
CA THR A 154 0.34 -2.71 5.74
C THR A 154 -0.09 -3.97 4.99
N ILE A 155 -1.10 -3.85 4.13
CA ILE A 155 -1.56 -4.90 3.23
C ILE A 155 -1.56 -4.38 1.79
N GLY A 156 -1.32 -5.28 0.85
CA GLY A 156 -1.24 -4.91 -0.56
C GLY A 156 -0.55 -6.00 -1.39
N ASP A 157 -0.10 -5.58 -2.56
CA ASP A 157 0.57 -6.42 -3.56
C ASP A 157 2.11 -6.29 -3.51
N SER A 158 2.80 -6.63 -4.63
CA SER A 158 4.26 -6.58 -4.74
C SER A 158 4.86 -5.20 -4.53
N THR A 159 4.12 -4.12 -4.79
CA THR A 159 4.61 -2.75 -4.60
C THR A 159 4.69 -2.35 -3.12
N VAL A 160 4.03 -3.12 -2.25
CA VAL A 160 4.04 -2.96 -0.79
C VAL A 160 4.88 -4.04 -0.11
N LYS A 161 4.96 -5.26 -0.70
CA LYS A 161 5.59 -6.45 -0.11
C LYS A 161 7.03 -6.19 0.32
N ASN A 162 7.40 -6.81 1.44
CA ASN A 162 8.79 -6.91 1.88
C ASN A 162 9.54 -8.00 1.10
N GLU A 163 10.68 -7.66 0.53
CA GLU A 163 11.66 -8.60 -0.01
C GLU A 163 12.90 -8.56 0.88
N ASP A 164 13.16 -9.63 1.61
CA ASP A 164 14.27 -9.76 2.57
C ASP A 164 15.61 -10.03 1.88
N LYS A 165 15.87 -9.38 0.75
CA LYS A 165 17.09 -9.59 -0.03
C LYS A 165 17.85 -8.28 -0.17
N ASP A 166 19.07 -8.40 -0.67
CA ASP A 166 20.02 -7.33 -0.89
C ASP A 166 19.45 -6.17 -1.76
N ASP A 167 20.21 -5.08 -1.85
CA ASP A 167 19.82 -3.85 -2.54
C ASP A 167 19.54 -4.04 -4.04
N ASP A 168 20.01 -5.16 -4.63
CA ASP A 168 19.82 -5.51 -6.04
C ASP A 168 18.52 -6.27 -6.31
N SER A 169 17.60 -6.35 -5.35
CA SER A 169 16.34 -7.04 -5.49
C SER A 169 15.13 -6.09 -5.61
N MET A 170 13.95 -6.69 -5.81
CA MET A 170 12.68 -5.99 -5.89
C MET A 170 12.18 -5.64 -4.48
N TRP A 171 11.93 -4.36 -4.22
CA TRP A 171 11.51 -3.83 -2.93
C TRP A 171 10.15 -3.17 -3.01
N GLY A 172 9.23 -3.51 -2.12
CA GLY A 172 8.00 -2.77 -1.88
C GLY A 172 8.20 -1.69 -0.82
N TRP A 173 7.44 -0.61 -0.88
CA TRP A 173 7.58 0.52 0.07
C TRP A 173 7.26 0.14 1.52
N GLY A 174 6.44 -0.89 1.74
CA GLY A 174 6.13 -1.40 3.07
C GLY A 174 7.35 -1.98 3.79
N SER A 175 8.40 -2.41 3.06
CA SER A 175 9.62 -2.96 3.63
C SER A 175 10.45 -1.92 4.39
N VAL A 176 10.39 -0.66 3.97
CA VAL A 176 11.16 0.45 4.56
C VAL A 176 10.28 1.43 5.34
N LEU A 177 8.97 1.22 5.37
CA LEU A 177 8.03 2.12 6.04
C LEU A 177 8.31 2.26 7.54
N HIS A 178 8.75 1.18 8.20
CA HIS A 178 9.07 1.18 9.63
C HIS A 178 10.18 2.19 10.01
N GLU A 179 11.07 2.51 9.08
CA GLU A 179 12.14 3.48 9.29
C GLU A 179 11.63 4.92 9.47
N LEU A 180 10.39 5.18 9.04
CA LEU A 180 9.76 6.50 9.08
C LEU A 180 8.87 6.71 10.31
N PHE A 181 8.78 5.68 11.17
CA PHE A 181 7.99 5.71 12.40
C PHE A 181 8.87 5.64 13.65
N ASP A 182 8.44 6.31 14.72
CA ASP A 182 9.00 6.12 16.05
C ASP A 182 8.61 4.73 16.59
N THR A 183 9.43 3.72 16.29
CA THR A 183 9.21 2.33 16.69
C THR A 183 9.32 2.10 18.21
N THR A 184 9.62 3.14 18.99
CA THR A 184 9.49 3.08 20.44
C THR A 184 8.03 3.27 20.89
N LYS A 185 7.16 3.86 20.05
CA LYS A 185 5.76 4.18 20.35
C LYS A 185 4.75 3.38 19.54
N VAL A 186 5.13 2.88 18.38
CA VAL A 186 4.26 2.12 17.47
C VAL A 186 5.02 0.94 16.88
N SER A 187 4.36 -0.18 16.59
CA SER A 187 4.92 -1.26 15.78
C SER A 187 4.48 -1.11 14.32
N VAL A 188 5.30 -1.52 13.37
CA VAL A 188 4.96 -1.53 11.93
C VAL A 188 5.16 -2.94 11.40
N GLU A 189 4.10 -3.54 10.84
CA GLU A 189 4.09 -4.90 10.31
C GLU A 189 3.63 -4.91 8.85
N ASN A 190 4.45 -5.47 7.96
CA ASN A 190 4.11 -5.58 6.55
C ASN A 190 3.61 -6.99 6.23
N HIS A 191 2.30 -7.10 5.94
CA HIS A 191 1.61 -8.34 5.58
C HIS A 191 1.28 -8.43 4.09
N ALA A 192 1.76 -7.50 3.27
CA ALA A 192 1.53 -7.51 1.83
C ALA A 192 2.09 -8.78 1.17
N MET A 193 1.55 -9.14 0.00
CA MET A 193 2.01 -10.32 -0.76
C MET A 193 2.02 -10.03 -2.25
N ALA A 194 3.17 -10.30 -2.88
CA ALA A 194 3.34 -10.11 -4.31
C ALA A 194 2.33 -10.93 -5.13
N GLY A 195 1.85 -10.35 -6.24
CA GLY A 195 0.92 -11.01 -7.16
C GLY A 195 -0.53 -11.08 -6.64
N ARG A 196 -0.87 -10.47 -5.49
CA ARG A 196 -2.23 -10.56 -4.95
C ARG A 196 -3.07 -9.36 -5.32
N SER A 197 -4.29 -9.68 -5.78
CA SER A 197 -5.40 -8.74 -5.86
C SER A 197 -6.06 -8.61 -4.49
N ALA A 198 -6.96 -7.63 -4.32
CA ALA A 198 -7.78 -7.51 -3.11
C ALA A 198 -8.60 -8.79 -2.87
N ARG A 199 -9.10 -9.43 -3.96
CA ARG A 199 -9.81 -10.72 -3.89
C ARG A 199 -8.93 -11.84 -3.40
N THR A 200 -7.81 -12.11 -4.07
CA THR A 200 -6.96 -13.27 -3.75
C THR A 200 -6.30 -13.14 -2.39
N PHE A 201 -6.07 -11.93 -1.90
CA PHE A 201 -5.61 -11.70 -0.54
C PHE A 201 -6.63 -12.17 0.52
N LEU A 202 -7.93 -12.05 0.24
CA LEU A 202 -9.01 -12.61 1.06
C LEU A 202 -9.10 -14.13 0.89
N ASP A 203 -9.19 -14.63 -0.35
CA ASP A 203 -9.46 -16.02 -0.66
C ASP A 203 -8.37 -16.98 -0.14
N GLU A 204 -7.11 -16.52 -0.08
CA GLU A 204 -5.99 -17.26 0.50
C GLU A 204 -5.90 -17.23 2.03
N GLY A 205 -6.86 -16.62 2.72
CA GLY A 205 -6.85 -16.46 4.18
C GLY A 205 -5.74 -15.56 4.71
N ARG A 206 -5.13 -14.72 3.87
CA ARG A 206 -4.08 -13.77 4.28
C ARG A 206 -4.66 -12.65 5.13
N TRP A 207 -5.84 -12.21 4.76
CA TRP A 207 -6.59 -11.23 5.54
C TRP A 207 -6.94 -11.74 6.94
N ASP A 208 -7.31 -13.01 7.08
CA ASP A 208 -7.68 -13.58 8.38
C ASP A 208 -6.55 -13.49 9.40
N LYS A 209 -5.30 -13.62 8.96
CA LYS A 209 -4.13 -13.44 9.83
C LYS A 209 -4.05 -12.02 10.40
N VAL A 210 -4.24 -11.02 9.56
CA VAL A 210 -4.26 -9.60 9.97
C VAL A 210 -5.48 -9.33 10.84
N TYR A 211 -6.66 -9.73 10.39
CA TYR A 211 -7.93 -9.53 11.10
C TYR A 211 -7.91 -10.11 12.53
N ASN A 212 -7.37 -11.32 12.69
CA ASN A 212 -7.27 -11.96 14.00
C ASN A 212 -6.25 -11.28 14.92
N ALA A 213 -5.24 -10.61 14.36
CA ALA A 213 -4.24 -9.87 15.13
C ALA A 213 -4.68 -8.45 15.51
N LEU A 214 -5.69 -7.89 14.83
CA LEU A 214 -6.16 -6.51 15.05
C LEU A 214 -6.73 -6.30 16.45
N GLN A 215 -6.38 -5.17 17.03
CA GLN A 215 -6.88 -4.66 18.30
C GLN A 215 -7.39 -3.23 18.17
N PRO A 216 -8.27 -2.77 19.08
CA PRO A 216 -8.67 -1.37 19.11
C PRO A 216 -7.46 -0.42 19.19
N GLY A 217 -7.47 0.62 18.38
CA GLY A 217 -6.38 1.60 18.27
C GLY A 217 -5.31 1.28 17.23
N ASP A 218 -5.29 0.08 16.63
CA ASP A 218 -4.42 -0.25 15.51
C ASP A 218 -4.80 0.51 14.23
N TYR A 219 -3.91 0.46 13.24
CA TYR A 219 -4.09 1.06 11.92
C TYR A 219 -3.86 0.01 10.84
N VAL A 220 -4.63 0.08 9.76
CA VAL A 220 -4.39 -0.74 8.57
C VAL A 220 -4.29 0.16 7.35
N ILE A 221 -3.13 0.19 6.71
CA ILE A 221 -2.88 0.88 5.44
C ILE A 221 -3.05 -0.14 4.31
N MET A 222 -3.90 0.18 3.34
CA MET A 222 -4.32 -0.73 2.28
C MET A 222 -3.98 -0.16 0.91
N GLN A 223 -3.21 -0.90 0.09
CA GLN A 223 -2.94 -0.55 -1.29
C GLN A 223 -3.04 -1.78 -2.19
N PHE A 224 -4.10 -1.88 -2.97
CA PHE A 224 -4.33 -2.89 -4.01
C PHE A 224 -4.67 -2.23 -5.33
N GLY A 225 -4.59 -2.98 -6.45
CA GLY A 225 -5.01 -2.53 -7.77
C GLY A 225 -4.08 -2.94 -8.91
N HIS A 226 -2.79 -3.21 -8.68
CA HIS A 226 -1.89 -3.62 -9.77
C HIS A 226 -2.24 -5.01 -10.32
N ASN A 227 -2.84 -5.90 -9.49
CA ASN A 227 -3.25 -7.25 -9.86
C ASN A 227 -4.78 -7.41 -9.95
N ASP A 228 -5.55 -6.38 -9.68
CA ASP A 228 -7.02 -6.44 -9.65
C ASP A 228 -7.69 -6.29 -11.04
N GLY A 229 -6.91 -6.00 -12.08
CA GLY A 229 -7.37 -5.84 -13.45
C GLY A 229 -7.20 -7.08 -14.33
N GLY A 230 -6.78 -8.21 -13.76
CA GLY A 230 -6.62 -9.47 -14.47
C GLY A 230 -7.95 -10.14 -14.82
N ASP A 231 -7.86 -11.26 -15.56
CA ASP A 231 -9.02 -12.11 -15.84
C ASP A 231 -9.58 -12.65 -14.51
N ILE A 232 -10.90 -12.64 -14.39
CA ILE A 232 -11.63 -13.10 -13.19
C ILE A 232 -11.25 -14.55 -12.80
N ASN A 233 -10.85 -15.35 -13.77
CA ASN A 233 -10.47 -16.75 -13.58
C ASN A 233 -8.96 -16.97 -13.30
N THR A 234 -8.15 -15.95 -13.25
CA THR A 234 -6.68 -16.06 -13.14
C THR A 234 -6.06 -15.35 -11.92
N GLY A 235 -6.86 -14.62 -11.17
CA GLY A 235 -6.38 -13.73 -10.10
C GLY A 235 -6.56 -14.24 -8.71
#